data_6f5a419110d300154175744540e2b783
#
_entry.id   6f5a419110d300154175744540e2b783
#
_cell.length_a   1.000
_cell.length_b   1.000
_cell.length_c   1.000
_cell.angle_alpha   90.00
_cell.angle_beta   90.00
_cell.angle_gamma   90.00
#
_symmetry.space_group_name_H-M   'P 1'
#
loop_
_entity.id
_entity.type
_entity.pdbx_description
1 polymer ?
#
loop_
_entity_poly.entity_id
_entity_poly.type
_entity_poly.pdbx_seq_one_letter_code
_entity_poly.pdbx_strand_id
1 'polypeptide(L)'
;MSFRIKNLLLACAMATSLCAADRPPKEAVVIPQQGNTFVTSCAHPTGGFCNAAASIIDTFTGKIKSWNDPSAVISLYFKVGQPGEFTLWADAMAGPEATDTSTLSFSLGKQKKTLKLTGGTPEYRKIGTFKVKTPGYQRIDIRGLKKTGSNYADIIRFAATGSAMEGENHFIPEDKLTDCYWFRRGPSVHMAYTPPAENIEYFYNEVTVPEGEDVNGTYFMLTGFAEGYMGIQSIEGENGDNANLILFSVWSPFTTDNPGEIPDSLHVVPLAHGEGVTVQDFGNEGSGKQSFMHYPWKAGETYRTMVKVTPDGKGNTIYTGYFGDEKGRWHLLSRLLRPATDTYYKGMHSFLECFRPETSPQTRSVMFRNQWVRTRDGEWKEVTEGTFTCDGTGLSGVRTDLEGGLIDDAFMLRNCGFFNESTPYRSKFVRKPTGNRPDIDLELLESLVNN
;
A
#
# COMPACT_ATOMS: atom_id res chain seq x y z
N MET A 1 -58.02 -5.43 -43.55
CA MET A 1 -56.68 -4.81 -43.53
C MET A 1 -56.30 -4.23 -42.14
N SER A 2 -57.04 -4.64 -41.08
CA SER A 2 -56.89 -4.04 -39.73
C SER A 2 -56.23 -4.98 -38.66
N PHE A 3 -55.92 -6.21 -39.01
CA PHE A 3 -55.45 -7.21 -38.02
C PHE A 3 -53.94 -7.37 -37.96
N ARG A 4 -53.14 -6.85 -38.90
CA ARG A 4 -51.67 -6.98 -38.90
C ARG A 4 -50.94 -5.84 -38.18
N ILE A 5 -51.57 -4.68 -37.97
CA ILE A 5 -50.92 -3.52 -37.30
C ILE A 5 -50.91 -3.66 -35.78
N LYS A 6 -51.93 -4.32 -35.18
CA LYS A 6 -51.98 -4.52 -33.72
C LYS A 6 -50.91 -5.48 -33.17
N ASN A 7 -50.54 -6.50 -33.96
CA ASN A 7 -49.53 -7.47 -33.53
C ASN A 7 -48.08 -6.92 -33.65
N LEU A 8 -47.84 -5.96 -34.59
CA LEU A 8 -46.51 -5.34 -34.72
C LEU A 8 -46.21 -4.33 -33.60
N LEU A 9 -47.24 -3.62 -33.14
CA LEU A 9 -47.11 -2.67 -32.01
C LEU A 9 -46.94 -3.40 -30.67
N LEU A 10 -47.52 -4.58 -30.50
CA LEU A 10 -47.36 -5.37 -29.29
C LEU A 10 -45.98 -6.02 -29.21
N ALA A 11 -45.39 -6.44 -30.34
CA ALA A 11 -44.05 -6.99 -30.39
C ALA A 11 -42.96 -5.92 -30.13
N CYS A 12 -43.15 -4.69 -30.67
CA CYS A 12 -42.24 -3.56 -30.36
C CYS A 12 -42.35 -3.11 -28.92
N ALA A 13 -43.52 -3.12 -28.29
CA ALA A 13 -43.69 -2.73 -26.90
C ALA A 13 -43.07 -3.75 -25.92
N MET A 14 -43.12 -5.06 -26.27
CA MET A 14 -42.45 -6.09 -25.47
C MET A 14 -40.92 -6.06 -25.62
N ALA A 15 -40.37 -5.75 -26.80
CA ALA A 15 -38.93 -5.64 -27.03
C ALA A 15 -38.32 -4.42 -26.28
N THR A 16 -39.06 -3.29 -26.24
CA THR A 16 -38.61 -2.10 -25.50
C THR A 16 -38.71 -2.25 -23.99
N SER A 17 -39.61 -3.08 -23.46
CA SER A 17 -39.72 -3.34 -22.02
C SER A 17 -38.67 -4.30 -21.50
N LEU A 18 -38.13 -5.20 -22.34
CA LEU A 18 -37.00 -6.08 -21.95
C LEU A 18 -35.66 -5.35 -21.93
N CYS A 19 -35.45 -4.34 -22.77
CA CYS A 19 -34.24 -3.53 -22.76
C CYS A 19 -34.14 -2.54 -21.56
N ALA A 20 -35.28 -2.09 -21.03
CA ALA A 20 -35.31 -1.14 -19.91
C ALA A 20 -34.95 -1.80 -18.53
N ALA A 21 -35.09 -3.13 -18.42
CA ALA A 21 -34.82 -3.86 -17.18
C ALA A 21 -33.33 -4.16 -16.91
N ASP A 22 -32.47 -4.02 -17.90
CA ASP A 22 -31.04 -4.33 -17.80
C ASP A 22 -30.13 -3.11 -17.48
N ARG A 23 -30.70 -1.90 -17.54
CA ARG A 23 -29.92 -0.69 -17.17
C ARG A 23 -30.11 -0.34 -15.70
N PRO A 24 -29.01 0.11 -15.02
CA PRO A 24 -29.15 0.62 -13.66
C PRO A 24 -30.01 1.89 -13.65
N PRO A 25 -30.76 2.16 -12.57
CA PRO A 25 -31.42 3.43 -12.35
C PRO A 25 -30.44 4.61 -12.41
N LYS A 26 -30.93 5.82 -12.70
CA LYS A 26 -30.08 7.02 -12.80
C LYS A 26 -29.35 7.37 -11.50
N GLU A 27 -29.95 7.05 -10.37
CA GLU A 27 -29.43 7.25 -9.01
C GLU A 27 -28.42 6.17 -8.57
N ALA A 28 -28.08 5.22 -9.44
CA ALA A 28 -27.13 4.17 -9.10
C ALA A 28 -25.76 4.75 -8.78
N VAL A 29 -25.15 4.24 -7.71
CA VAL A 29 -23.76 4.53 -7.35
C VAL A 29 -22.86 3.84 -8.37
N VAL A 30 -22.05 4.63 -9.09
CA VAL A 30 -21.11 4.12 -10.09
C VAL A 30 -19.77 3.86 -9.42
N ILE A 31 -19.29 2.62 -9.52
CA ILE A 31 -18.01 2.16 -8.99
C ILE A 31 -17.10 1.83 -10.17
N PRO A 32 -16.05 2.62 -10.46
CA PRO A 32 -15.09 2.30 -11.51
C PRO A 32 -14.46 0.94 -11.30
N GLN A 33 -14.22 0.19 -12.37
CA GLN A 33 -13.41 -1.03 -12.30
C GLN A 33 -11.97 -0.69 -11.92
N GLN A 34 -11.41 0.34 -12.57
CA GLN A 34 -10.09 0.87 -12.23
C GLN A 34 -10.07 1.30 -10.75
N GLY A 35 -8.96 1.00 -10.07
CA GLY A 35 -8.80 1.35 -8.67
C GLY A 35 -9.48 0.39 -7.69
N ASN A 36 -10.64 -0.16 -8.02
CA ASN A 36 -11.45 -0.93 -7.09
C ASN A 36 -11.39 -2.45 -7.30
N THR A 37 -10.68 -2.93 -8.35
CA THR A 37 -10.48 -4.36 -8.59
C THR A 37 -9.03 -4.76 -8.49
N PHE A 38 -8.82 -5.98 -7.97
CA PHE A 38 -7.50 -6.57 -7.75
C PHE A 38 -7.53 -8.05 -8.14
N VAL A 39 -6.40 -8.57 -8.63
CA VAL A 39 -6.22 -10.02 -8.78
C VAL A 39 -5.85 -10.57 -7.40
N THR A 40 -6.70 -11.40 -6.83
CA THR A 40 -6.53 -11.96 -5.49
C THR A 40 -6.14 -13.43 -5.47
N SER A 41 -6.17 -14.08 -6.63
CA SER A 41 -5.65 -15.43 -6.86
C SER A 41 -5.40 -15.63 -8.35
N CYS A 42 -4.31 -16.29 -8.71
CA CYS A 42 -4.00 -16.74 -10.07
C CYS A 42 -2.97 -17.87 -10.01
N ALA A 43 -2.89 -18.72 -11.06
CA ALA A 43 -1.82 -19.68 -11.19
C ALA A 43 -0.53 -18.96 -11.58
N HIS A 44 0.54 -19.21 -10.85
CA HIS A 44 1.86 -18.69 -11.18
C HIS A 44 2.81 -19.85 -11.51
N PRO A 45 3.52 -19.81 -12.64
CA PRO A 45 4.41 -20.91 -13.05
C PRO A 45 5.59 -21.16 -12.09
N THR A 46 6.00 -20.14 -11.33
CA THR A 46 7.17 -20.13 -10.44
C THR A 46 6.87 -19.77 -8.99
N GLY A 47 5.59 -19.64 -8.60
CA GLY A 47 5.19 -19.35 -7.21
C GLY A 47 5.04 -17.88 -6.81
N GLY A 48 5.54 -16.91 -7.59
CA GLY A 48 5.42 -15.48 -7.27
C GLY A 48 4.06 -14.86 -7.63
N PHE A 49 3.44 -14.18 -6.71
CA PHE A 49 2.08 -13.61 -6.87
C PHE A 49 2.04 -12.35 -7.74
N CYS A 50 3.04 -11.48 -7.63
CA CYS A 50 2.96 -10.12 -8.19
C CYS A 50 3.00 -10.03 -9.72
N ASN A 51 3.84 -10.81 -10.38
CA ASN A 51 4.05 -10.68 -11.82
C ASN A 51 2.83 -11.13 -12.63
N ALA A 52 2.15 -12.19 -12.19
CA ALA A 52 0.92 -12.67 -12.82
C ALA A 52 -0.26 -11.69 -12.61
N ALA A 53 -0.38 -11.06 -11.45
CA ALA A 53 -1.40 -10.06 -11.18
C ALA A 53 -1.24 -8.82 -12.09
N ALA A 54 -0.02 -8.33 -12.27
CA ALA A 54 0.29 -7.17 -13.12
C ALA A 54 0.06 -7.45 -14.62
N SER A 55 0.11 -8.71 -15.07
CA SER A 55 -0.24 -9.08 -16.44
C SER A 55 -1.74 -9.01 -16.73
N ILE A 56 -2.57 -9.19 -15.70
CA ILE A 56 -4.04 -9.18 -15.81
C ILE A 56 -4.60 -7.77 -15.60
N ILE A 57 -4.14 -7.08 -14.56
CA ILE A 57 -4.53 -5.70 -14.23
C ILE A 57 -3.29 -4.82 -14.26
N ASP A 58 -3.36 -3.72 -14.99
CA ASP A 58 -2.26 -2.76 -15.08
C ASP A 58 -1.95 -2.12 -13.72
N THR A 59 -0.70 -2.13 -13.32
CA THR A 59 -0.23 -1.63 -12.02
C THR A 59 -0.60 -0.16 -11.80
N PHE A 60 -0.38 0.68 -12.82
CA PHE A 60 -0.51 2.13 -12.72
C PHE A 60 -1.96 2.60 -12.94
N THR A 61 -2.60 2.10 -13.98
CA THR A 61 -3.95 2.55 -14.34
C THR A 61 -5.06 1.72 -13.70
N GLY A 62 -4.76 0.53 -13.18
CA GLY A 62 -5.77 -0.39 -12.64
C GLY A 62 -6.70 -1.00 -13.68
N LYS A 63 -6.44 -0.80 -14.99
CA LYS A 63 -7.26 -1.38 -16.07
C LYS A 63 -7.00 -2.88 -16.21
N ILE A 64 -8.07 -3.64 -16.46
CA ILE A 64 -7.94 -5.03 -16.90
C ILE A 64 -7.33 -5.01 -18.31
N LYS A 65 -6.16 -5.67 -18.49
CA LYS A 65 -5.43 -5.75 -19.76
C LYS A 65 -5.69 -7.05 -20.48
N SER A 66 -5.53 -8.18 -19.79
CA SER A 66 -5.59 -9.50 -20.40
C SER A 66 -6.06 -10.52 -19.38
N TRP A 67 -7.35 -10.76 -19.35
CA TRP A 67 -7.92 -11.75 -18.44
C TRP A 67 -8.28 -13.04 -19.20
N ASN A 68 -7.28 -13.90 -19.38
CA ASN A 68 -7.43 -15.19 -20.08
C ASN A 68 -7.18 -16.42 -19.17
N ASP A 69 -6.57 -16.24 -18.00
CA ASP A 69 -6.31 -17.31 -17.03
C ASP A 69 -7.60 -17.73 -16.30
N PRO A 70 -8.06 -18.99 -16.44
CA PRO A 70 -9.26 -19.49 -15.77
C PRO A 70 -9.10 -19.61 -14.24
N SER A 71 -7.88 -19.66 -13.72
CA SER A 71 -7.61 -19.70 -12.29
C SER A 71 -7.68 -18.34 -11.64
N ALA A 72 -7.56 -17.25 -12.44
CA ALA A 72 -7.53 -15.89 -11.92
C ALA A 72 -8.87 -15.49 -11.30
N VAL A 73 -8.79 -14.91 -10.12
CA VAL A 73 -9.90 -14.29 -9.41
C VAL A 73 -9.66 -12.80 -9.38
N ILE A 74 -10.55 -12.04 -10.01
CA ILE A 74 -10.60 -10.60 -9.87
C ILE A 74 -11.60 -10.26 -8.76
N SER A 75 -11.17 -9.54 -7.73
CA SER A 75 -12.02 -9.15 -6.62
C SER A 75 -12.30 -7.65 -6.69
N LEU A 76 -13.59 -7.29 -6.63
CA LEU A 76 -14.07 -5.92 -6.50
C LEU A 76 -14.22 -5.59 -5.01
N TYR A 77 -13.64 -4.48 -4.57
CA TYR A 77 -13.73 -3.97 -3.20
C TYR A 77 -14.43 -2.63 -3.15
N PHE A 78 -15.35 -2.47 -2.22
CA PHE A 78 -15.99 -1.20 -1.84
C PHE A 78 -16.53 -1.32 -0.41
N LYS A 79 -16.62 -0.20 0.31
CA LYS A 79 -17.17 -0.17 1.67
C LYS A 79 -18.59 0.36 1.64
N VAL A 80 -19.49 -0.27 2.39
CA VAL A 80 -20.87 0.19 2.59
C VAL A 80 -21.08 0.58 4.05
N GLY A 81 -21.84 1.66 4.27
CA GLY A 81 -22.05 2.23 5.60
C GLY A 81 -23.12 1.53 6.42
N GLN A 82 -23.99 0.71 5.81
CA GLN A 82 -25.11 0.07 6.50
C GLN A 82 -25.43 -1.32 5.95
N PRO A 83 -26.07 -2.21 6.76
CA PRO A 83 -26.58 -3.48 6.28
C PRO A 83 -27.77 -3.27 5.34
N GLY A 84 -28.03 -4.22 4.47
CA GLY A 84 -29.14 -4.14 3.54
C GLY A 84 -28.92 -5.01 2.31
N GLU A 85 -29.64 -4.70 1.24
CA GLU A 85 -29.47 -5.35 -0.04
C GLU A 85 -28.92 -4.33 -1.05
N PHE A 86 -28.10 -4.81 -2.00
CA PHE A 86 -27.75 -4.05 -3.19
C PHE A 86 -27.88 -4.90 -4.43
N THR A 87 -28.36 -4.29 -5.49
CA THR A 87 -28.35 -4.88 -6.83
C THR A 87 -27.16 -4.33 -7.57
N LEU A 88 -26.39 -5.20 -8.22
CA LEU A 88 -25.17 -4.88 -8.94
C LEU A 88 -25.36 -5.08 -10.44
N TRP A 89 -24.83 -4.16 -11.24
CA TRP A 89 -24.68 -4.21 -12.69
C TRP A 89 -23.22 -4.09 -13.07
N ALA A 90 -22.84 -4.62 -14.22
CA ALA A 90 -21.56 -4.35 -14.87
C ALA A 90 -21.78 -3.73 -16.24
N ASP A 91 -21.05 -2.66 -16.53
CA ASP A 91 -20.85 -2.13 -17.88
C ASP A 91 -19.66 -2.87 -18.49
N ALA A 92 -19.95 -3.88 -19.34
CA ALA A 92 -18.96 -4.86 -19.76
C ALA A 92 -19.31 -5.52 -21.10
N MET A 93 -18.29 -6.10 -21.73
CA MET A 93 -18.42 -6.94 -22.93
C MET A 93 -17.54 -8.20 -22.83
N ALA A 94 -17.85 -9.25 -23.61
CA ALA A 94 -17.07 -10.48 -23.65
C ALA A 94 -15.75 -10.33 -24.42
N GLY A 95 -15.68 -9.41 -25.38
CA GLY A 95 -14.55 -9.16 -26.26
C GLY A 95 -14.94 -8.23 -27.40
N PRO A 96 -13.99 -7.85 -28.29
CA PRO A 96 -14.24 -6.89 -29.35
C PRO A 96 -15.15 -7.42 -30.46
N GLU A 97 -15.16 -8.74 -30.69
CA GLU A 97 -15.98 -9.33 -31.76
C GLU A 97 -17.41 -9.56 -31.29
N ALA A 98 -18.39 -9.19 -32.10
CA ALA A 98 -19.82 -9.36 -31.77
C ALA A 98 -20.20 -10.83 -31.48
N THR A 99 -19.44 -11.79 -32.02
CA THR A 99 -19.62 -13.23 -31.82
C THR A 99 -19.00 -13.76 -30.55
N ASP A 100 -18.17 -12.94 -29.86
CA ASP A 100 -17.58 -13.34 -28.61
C ASP A 100 -18.67 -13.53 -27.55
N THR A 101 -18.51 -14.56 -26.74
CA THR A 101 -19.38 -14.83 -25.59
C THR A 101 -18.56 -15.20 -24.38
N SER A 102 -19.07 -14.85 -23.22
CA SER A 102 -18.44 -15.18 -21.95
C SER A 102 -19.49 -15.45 -20.87
N THR A 103 -19.08 -16.21 -19.88
CA THR A 103 -19.86 -16.44 -18.66
C THR A 103 -18.98 -16.20 -17.47
N LEU A 104 -19.41 -15.27 -16.60
CA LEU A 104 -18.73 -14.91 -15.37
C LEU A 104 -19.56 -15.33 -14.15
N SER A 105 -18.89 -15.64 -13.05
CA SER A 105 -19.55 -15.77 -11.75
C SER A 105 -19.10 -14.66 -10.81
N PHE A 106 -20.04 -14.15 -10.02
CA PHE A 106 -19.86 -13.12 -9.00
C PHE A 106 -20.24 -13.69 -7.65
N SER A 107 -19.37 -13.60 -6.65
CA SER A 107 -19.61 -14.19 -5.33
C SER A 107 -19.36 -13.20 -4.21
N LEU A 108 -20.36 -12.98 -3.33
CA LEU A 108 -20.23 -12.29 -2.05
C LEU A 108 -20.39 -13.34 -0.94
N GLY A 109 -19.28 -13.80 -0.37
CA GLY A 109 -19.28 -14.95 0.52
C GLY A 109 -19.91 -16.18 -0.14
N LYS A 110 -21.00 -16.71 0.44
CA LYS A 110 -21.75 -17.87 -0.09
C LYS A 110 -22.77 -17.50 -1.18
N GLN A 111 -23.08 -16.22 -1.36
CA GLN A 111 -24.03 -15.76 -2.38
C GLN A 111 -23.36 -15.76 -3.73
N LYS A 112 -23.92 -16.42 -4.73
CA LYS A 112 -23.35 -16.53 -6.08
C LYS A 112 -24.35 -16.11 -7.14
N LYS A 113 -23.91 -15.34 -8.11
CA LYS A 113 -24.65 -14.91 -9.31
C LYS A 113 -23.84 -15.23 -10.55
N THR A 114 -24.51 -15.37 -11.68
CA THR A 114 -23.87 -15.65 -12.97
C THR A 114 -24.32 -14.63 -13.99
N LEU A 115 -23.36 -14.11 -14.76
CA LEU A 115 -23.58 -13.17 -15.84
C LEU A 115 -23.11 -13.78 -17.15
N LYS A 116 -23.95 -13.67 -18.19
CA LYS A 116 -23.56 -13.97 -19.59
C LYS A 116 -23.33 -12.66 -20.32
N LEU A 117 -22.21 -12.56 -21.01
CA LEU A 117 -21.81 -11.42 -21.81
C LEU A 117 -21.74 -11.81 -23.29
N THR A 118 -22.02 -10.84 -24.14
CA THR A 118 -21.73 -10.84 -25.57
C THR A 118 -20.65 -9.83 -25.88
N GLY A 119 -19.94 -10.00 -26.98
CA GLY A 119 -18.92 -9.07 -27.44
C GLY A 119 -19.53 -7.90 -28.26
N GLY A 120 -18.61 -7.05 -28.76
CA GLY A 120 -18.91 -5.88 -29.58
C GLY A 120 -18.73 -4.57 -28.83
N THR A 121 -19.74 -4.11 -28.12
CA THR A 121 -19.68 -2.87 -27.33
C THR A 121 -20.03 -3.12 -25.87
N PRO A 122 -19.39 -2.42 -24.91
CA PRO A 122 -19.77 -2.53 -23.51
C PRO A 122 -21.20 -2.07 -23.29
N GLU A 123 -21.94 -2.84 -22.52
CA GLU A 123 -23.31 -2.52 -22.15
C GLU A 123 -23.57 -2.91 -20.70
N TYR A 124 -24.41 -2.15 -20.00
CA TYR A 124 -24.86 -2.54 -18.69
C TYR A 124 -25.66 -3.85 -18.73
N ARG A 125 -25.26 -4.77 -17.86
CA ARG A 125 -25.95 -6.04 -17.63
C ARG A 125 -26.14 -6.24 -16.13
N LYS A 126 -27.35 -6.63 -15.73
CA LYS A 126 -27.69 -6.92 -14.34
C LYS A 126 -27.02 -8.22 -13.89
N ILE A 127 -26.19 -8.15 -12.84
CA ILE A 127 -25.58 -9.30 -12.20
C ILE A 127 -26.57 -9.95 -11.22
N GLY A 128 -27.21 -9.14 -10.39
CA GLY A 128 -28.22 -9.58 -9.43
C GLY A 128 -28.11 -8.87 -8.08
N THR A 129 -28.95 -9.30 -7.14
CA THR A 129 -29.03 -8.71 -5.81
C THR A 129 -28.25 -9.54 -4.81
N PHE A 130 -27.47 -8.85 -3.95
CA PHE A 130 -26.71 -9.40 -2.84
C PHE A 130 -27.22 -8.81 -1.53
N LYS A 131 -27.07 -9.57 -0.46
CA LYS A 131 -27.43 -9.15 0.90
C LYS A 131 -26.18 -8.96 1.75
N VAL A 132 -26.04 -7.78 2.32
CA VAL A 132 -24.98 -7.41 3.27
C VAL A 132 -25.57 -7.50 4.68
N LYS A 133 -24.95 -8.29 5.54
CA LYS A 133 -25.37 -8.45 6.95
C LYS A 133 -24.68 -7.44 7.87
N THR A 134 -23.42 -7.12 7.58
CA THR A 134 -22.56 -6.24 8.38
C THR A 134 -22.01 -5.14 7.48
N PRO A 135 -22.11 -3.86 7.88
CA PRO A 135 -21.48 -2.76 7.16
C PRO A 135 -19.94 -2.94 7.13
N GLY A 136 -19.31 -2.21 6.26
CA GLY A 136 -17.86 -2.28 6.07
C GLY A 136 -17.47 -2.69 4.66
N TYR A 137 -16.20 -3.05 4.47
CA TYR A 137 -15.71 -3.49 3.17
C TYR A 137 -16.37 -4.78 2.71
N GLN A 138 -16.84 -4.75 1.47
CA GLN A 138 -17.40 -5.89 0.76
C GLN A 138 -16.41 -6.33 -0.31
N ARG A 139 -16.24 -7.63 -0.46
CA ARG A 139 -15.42 -8.25 -1.50
C ARG A 139 -16.30 -9.12 -2.39
N ILE A 140 -16.35 -8.79 -3.68
CA ILE A 140 -17.03 -9.60 -4.69
C ILE A 140 -15.98 -10.28 -5.55
N ASP A 141 -15.88 -11.59 -5.44
CA ASP A 141 -14.98 -12.39 -6.26
C ASP A 141 -15.61 -12.67 -7.63
N ILE A 142 -14.89 -12.34 -8.69
CA ILE A 142 -15.28 -12.48 -10.10
C ILE A 142 -14.40 -13.54 -10.74
N ARG A 143 -15.02 -14.59 -11.33
CA ARG A 143 -14.32 -15.69 -12.01
C ARG A 143 -14.83 -15.87 -13.41
N GLY A 144 -13.92 -16.10 -14.36
CA GLY A 144 -14.25 -16.56 -15.69
C GLY A 144 -14.64 -18.02 -15.67
N LEU A 145 -15.82 -18.36 -16.23
CA LEU A 145 -16.31 -19.75 -16.30
C LEU A 145 -16.19 -20.33 -17.71
N LYS A 146 -16.56 -19.54 -18.73
CA LYS A 146 -16.53 -19.91 -20.15
C LYS A 146 -16.24 -18.70 -20.99
N LYS A 147 -15.57 -18.87 -22.11
CA LYS A 147 -15.35 -17.83 -23.12
C LYS A 147 -15.15 -18.44 -24.51
N THR A 148 -15.44 -17.66 -25.55
CA THR A 148 -15.12 -17.98 -26.95
C THR A 148 -14.01 -17.09 -27.49
N GLY A 149 -13.91 -15.84 -26.99
CA GLY A 149 -12.85 -14.90 -27.35
C GLY A 149 -11.53 -15.10 -26.56
N SER A 150 -10.58 -14.19 -26.76
CA SER A 150 -9.26 -14.23 -26.12
C SER A 150 -9.33 -13.99 -24.62
N ASN A 151 -10.19 -13.08 -24.16
CA ASN A 151 -10.36 -12.69 -22.76
C ASN A 151 -11.74 -13.12 -22.22
N TYR A 152 -11.86 -13.17 -20.87
CA TYR A 152 -13.16 -13.42 -20.24
C TYR A 152 -14.08 -12.20 -20.30
N ALA A 153 -13.58 -11.00 -20.08
CA ALA A 153 -14.36 -9.78 -20.20
C ALA A 153 -13.48 -8.52 -20.18
N ASP A 154 -13.98 -7.47 -20.83
CA ASP A 154 -13.65 -6.09 -20.57
C ASP A 154 -14.73 -5.48 -19.69
N ILE A 155 -14.39 -5.08 -18.48
CA ILE A 155 -15.30 -4.45 -17.52
C ILE A 155 -14.85 -2.99 -17.37
N ILE A 156 -15.75 -2.06 -17.67
CA ILE A 156 -15.46 -0.62 -17.58
C ILE A 156 -15.75 -0.10 -16.18
N ARG A 157 -16.93 -0.45 -15.65
CA ARG A 157 -17.42 -0.01 -14.35
C ARG A 157 -18.52 -0.92 -13.82
N PHE A 158 -18.83 -0.73 -12.57
CA PHE A 158 -20.01 -1.32 -11.93
C PHE A 158 -21.00 -0.22 -11.57
N ALA A 159 -22.25 -0.59 -11.36
CA ALA A 159 -23.27 0.28 -10.79
C ALA A 159 -24.04 -0.50 -9.73
N ALA A 160 -24.36 0.16 -8.61
CA ALA A 160 -25.05 -0.49 -7.49
C ALA A 160 -26.20 0.40 -6.97
N THR A 161 -27.32 -0.22 -6.60
CA THR A 161 -28.46 0.43 -5.94
C THR A 161 -29.01 -0.45 -4.84
N GLY A 162 -29.76 0.14 -3.92
CA GLY A 162 -30.44 -0.57 -2.84
C GLY A 162 -30.05 -0.06 -1.47
N SER A 163 -30.73 -0.52 -0.45
CA SER A 163 -30.61 0.01 0.91
C SER A 163 -29.18 -0.01 1.47
N ALA A 164 -28.35 -0.99 1.09
CA ALA A 164 -26.96 -1.02 1.51
C ALA A 164 -26.12 0.13 0.90
N MET A 165 -26.57 0.75 -0.18
CA MET A 165 -25.87 1.84 -0.89
C MET A 165 -26.39 3.24 -0.51
N GLU A 166 -27.37 3.36 0.40
CA GLU A 166 -27.94 4.64 0.83
C GLU A 166 -27.09 5.35 1.89
N GLY A 167 -26.16 4.65 2.54
CA GLY A 167 -25.26 5.20 3.54
C GLY A 167 -23.97 5.76 2.93
N GLU A 168 -23.01 6.06 3.80
CA GLU A 168 -21.67 6.46 3.40
C GLU A 168 -20.95 5.26 2.76
N ASN A 169 -20.47 5.45 1.52
CA ASN A 169 -19.77 4.42 0.77
C ASN A 169 -18.34 4.89 0.46
N HIS A 170 -17.36 3.98 0.56
CA HIS A 170 -15.97 4.29 0.23
C HIS A 170 -15.48 3.35 -0.88
N PHE A 171 -14.96 3.94 -1.92
CA PHE A 171 -14.29 3.31 -3.06
C PHE A 171 -13.53 4.40 -3.82
N ILE A 172 -12.66 4.04 -4.75
CA ILE A 172 -11.95 5.02 -5.59
C ILE A 172 -12.91 5.53 -6.68
N PRO A 173 -13.37 6.78 -6.60
CA PRO A 173 -14.32 7.35 -7.57
C PRO A 173 -13.63 7.75 -8.88
N GLU A 174 -14.41 8.09 -9.91
CA GLU A 174 -13.91 8.36 -11.26
C GLU A 174 -12.99 9.58 -11.33
N ASP A 175 -13.25 10.61 -10.53
CA ASP A 175 -12.43 11.83 -10.45
C ASP A 175 -11.05 11.63 -9.77
N LYS A 176 -10.80 10.45 -9.16
CA LYS A 176 -9.52 10.06 -8.55
C LYS A 176 -8.70 9.09 -9.40
N LEU A 177 -9.17 8.73 -10.60
CA LEU A 177 -8.48 7.73 -11.42
C LEU A 177 -7.15 8.22 -12.01
N THR A 178 -6.90 9.52 -12.11
CA THR A 178 -5.59 10.06 -12.48
C THR A 178 -4.49 9.66 -11.49
N ASP A 179 -4.83 9.55 -10.22
CA ASP A 179 -3.94 9.16 -9.12
C ASP A 179 -4.16 7.70 -8.70
N CYS A 180 -4.69 6.88 -9.62
CA CYS A 180 -5.13 5.51 -9.36
C CYS A 180 -4.05 4.65 -8.68
N TYR A 181 -2.79 4.77 -9.09
CA TYR A 181 -1.66 4.07 -8.47
C TYR A 181 -1.60 4.28 -6.96
N TRP A 182 -1.65 5.53 -6.50
CA TRP A 182 -1.54 5.89 -5.08
C TRP A 182 -2.71 5.37 -4.26
N PHE A 183 -3.95 5.49 -4.76
CA PHE A 183 -5.12 4.98 -4.06
C PHE A 183 -5.19 3.45 -4.04
N ARG A 184 -4.78 2.79 -5.13
CA ARG A 184 -4.68 1.33 -5.20
C ARG A 184 -3.62 0.77 -4.26
N ARG A 185 -2.49 1.47 -4.12
CA ARG A 185 -1.43 1.14 -3.18
C ARG A 185 -1.96 1.08 -1.73
N GLY A 186 -2.99 1.87 -1.43
CA GLY A 186 -3.55 2.02 -0.10
C GLY A 186 -2.81 3.07 0.72
N PRO A 187 -3.32 3.42 1.91
CA PRO A 187 -2.75 4.47 2.75
C PRO A 187 -1.40 4.06 3.32
N SER A 188 -0.42 4.97 3.28
CA SER A 188 0.75 4.91 4.13
C SER A 188 0.39 5.47 5.51
N VAL A 189 0.79 4.78 6.57
CA VAL A 189 0.47 5.13 7.96
C VAL A 189 1.72 5.36 8.77
N HIS A 190 1.68 6.35 9.66
CA HIS A 190 2.86 6.81 10.36
C HIS A 190 2.62 6.95 11.87
N MET A 191 3.68 6.78 12.64
CA MET A 191 3.76 7.15 14.06
C MET A 191 4.82 8.22 14.21
N ALA A 192 4.38 9.48 14.39
CA ALA A 192 5.27 10.61 14.66
C ALA A 192 5.56 10.67 16.16
N TYR A 193 6.82 10.55 16.54
CA TYR A 193 7.22 10.51 17.95
C TYR A 193 7.46 11.91 18.52
N THR A 194 7.07 12.11 19.78
CA THR A 194 7.39 13.33 20.54
C THR A 194 8.82 13.23 21.05
N PRO A 195 9.75 14.11 20.62
CA PRO A 195 11.11 14.10 21.12
C PRO A 195 11.17 14.35 22.64
N PRO A 196 11.82 13.48 23.45
CA PRO A 196 11.91 13.66 24.89
C PRO A 196 13.04 14.63 25.33
N ALA A 197 13.80 15.17 24.37
CA ALA A 197 14.93 16.05 24.59
C ALA A 197 15.22 16.92 23.36
N GLU A 198 16.09 17.92 23.55
CA GLU A 198 16.72 18.68 22.47
C GLU A 198 18.11 18.09 22.14
N ASN A 199 18.70 18.54 21.02
CA ASN A 199 20.04 18.15 20.57
C ASN A 199 20.27 16.63 20.58
N ILE A 200 19.29 15.88 20.04
CA ILE A 200 19.35 14.43 19.91
C ILE A 200 20.36 14.09 18.82
N GLU A 201 21.35 13.24 19.16
CA GLU A 201 22.31 12.69 18.19
C GLU A 201 21.91 11.32 17.67
N TYR A 202 21.31 10.48 18.52
CA TYR A 202 20.97 9.10 18.13
C TYR A 202 19.49 8.83 18.37
N PHE A 203 18.88 8.14 17.43
CA PHE A 203 17.57 7.52 17.62
C PHE A 203 17.68 6.01 17.35
N TYR A 204 17.33 5.23 18.36
CA TYR A 204 17.27 3.77 18.36
C TYR A 204 15.82 3.30 18.33
N ASN A 205 15.52 2.27 17.53
CA ASN A 205 14.18 1.67 17.43
C ASN A 205 14.30 0.18 17.11
N GLU A 206 13.35 -0.61 17.62
CA GLU A 206 13.20 -2.04 17.35
C GLU A 206 11.95 -2.29 16.53
N VAL A 207 12.01 -3.27 15.63
CA VAL A 207 10.87 -3.69 14.80
C VAL A 207 10.63 -5.17 14.91
N THR A 208 9.36 -5.56 15.01
CA THR A 208 8.89 -6.93 14.81
C THR A 208 7.73 -6.91 13.83
N VAL A 209 7.88 -7.59 12.70
CA VAL A 209 6.80 -7.83 11.75
C VAL A 209 6.14 -9.16 12.15
N PRO A 210 4.83 -9.24 12.40
CA PRO A 210 4.15 -10.49 12.72
C PRO A 210 4.30 -11.53 11.61
N GLU A 211 4.31 -12.80 11.97
CA GLU A 211 4.35 -13.90 11.00
C GLU A 211 3.18 -13.81 10.00
N GLY A 212 3.49 -13.90 8.71
CA GLY A 212 2.54 -13.82 7.61
C GLY A 212 2.10 -12.41 7.22
N GLU A 213 2.67 -11.36 7.85
CA GLU A 213 2.40 -9.96 7.51
C GLU A 213 3.59 -9.25 6.83
N ASP A 214 4.64 -10.01 6.51
CA ASP A 214 5.78 -9.61 5.67
C ASP A 214 5.42 -9.61 4.17
N VAL A 215 4.30 -8.99 3.86
CA VAL A 215 3.74 -8.94 2.51
C VAL A 215 4.70 -8.27 1.54
N ASN A 216 4.94 -8.92 0.41
CA ASN A 216 5.80 -8.39 -0.67
C ASN A 216 5.39 -6.98 -1.09
N GLY A 217 6.37 -6.10 -1.27
CA GLY A 217 6.14 -4.68 -1.60
C GLY A 217 5.75 -3.85 -0.39
N THR A 218 6.30 -4.17 0.78
CA THR A 218 6.08 -3.43 2.02
C THR A 218 7.36 -2.79 2.52
N TYR A 219 7.29 -1.55 2.93
CA TYR A 219 8.34 -0.85 3.67
C TYR A 219 7.91 -0.66 5.13
N PHE A 220 8.65 -1.30 6.02
CA PHE A 220 8.58 -1.15 7.47
C PHE A 220 9.70 -0.18 7.86
N MET A 221 9.42 1.11 7.89
CA MET A 221 10.42 2.14 8.18
C MET A 221 10.46 2.43 9.68
N LEU A 222 11.62 2.20 10.29
CA LEU A 222 11.81 2.28 11.73
C LEU A 222 12.20 3.67 12.22
N THR A 223 13.24 4.24 11.60
CA THR A 223 13.86 5.48 12.06
C THR A 223 13.85 6.53 10.97
N GLY A 224 12.76 7.30 10.94
CA GLY A 224 12.59 8.45 10.07
C GLY A 224 13.09 9.72 10.76
N PHE A 225 13.64 10.63 9.97
CA PHE A 225 14.08 11.96 10.35
C PHE A 225 13.67 12.98 9.27
N ALA A 226 13.86 14.26 9.54
CA ALA A 226 13.38 15.31 8.64
C ALA A 226 13.97 15.21 7.22
N GLU A 227 15.20 14.71 7.09
CA GLU A 227 15.97 14.66 5.84
C GLU A 227 16.12 13.26 5.27
N GLY A 228 15.46 12.24 5.84
CA GLY A 228 15.60 10.87 5.36
C GLY A 228 14.97 9.81 6.26
N TYR A 229 15.34 8.54 6.00
CA TYR A 229 14.71 7.41 6.68
C TYR A 229 15.58 6.14 6.61
N MET A 230 15.34 5.23 7.56
CA MET A 230 15.95 3.91 7.58
C MET A 230 14.94 2.83 8.00
N GLY A 231 14.94 1.69 7.33
CA GLY A 231 14.06 0.58 7.66
C GLY A 231 14.33 -0.69 6.87
N ILE A 232 13.39 -1.63 6.93
CA ILE A 232 13.45 -2.93 6.28
C ILE A 232 12.34 -3.06 5.23
N GLN A 233 12.65 -3.66 4.09
CA GLN A 233 11.68 -3.88 3.01
C GLN A 233 11.46 -5.37 2.77
N SER A 234 10.20 -5.75 2.57
CA SER A 234 9.83 -7.07 2.09
C SER A 234 9.76 -7.07 0.57
N ILE A 235 10.61 -7.84 -0.05
CA ILE A 235 10.72 -7.96 -1.50
C ILE A 235 10.83 -9.44 -1.88
N GLU A 236 9.93 -9.87 -2.78
CA GLU A 236 10.03 -11.15 -3.45
C GLU A 236 10.85 -10.99 -4.73
N GLY A 237 11.86 -11.80 -4.90
CA GLY A 237 12.67 -11.86 -6.11
C GLY A 237 11.91 -12.46 -7.29
N GLU A 238 12.52 -12.42 -8.49
CA GLU A 238 11.89 -12.89 -9.73
C GLU A 238 11.49 -14.38 -9.70
N ASN A 239 12.19 -15.17 -8.92
CA ASN A 239 11.95 -16.61 -8.77
C ASN A 239 11.14 -16.95 -7.50
N GLY A 240 10.57 -15.95 -6.81
CA GLY A 240 9.85 -16.15 -5.55
C GLY A 240 10.78 -16.33 -4.34
N ASP A 241 12.06 -16.03 -4.48
CA ASP A 241 13.04 -16.06 -3.40
C ASP A 241 12.96 -14.80 -2.54
N ASN A 242 13.49 -14.87 -1.33
CA ASN A 242 13.56 -13.75 -0.42
C ASN A 242 14.65 -12.76 -0.88
N ALA A 243 14.23 -11.63 -1.43
CA ALA A 243 15.09 -10.52 -1.84
C ALA A 243 14.98 -9.31 -0.88
N ASN A 244 14.60 -9.55 0.35
CA ASN A 244 14.46 -8.53 1.39
C ASN A 244 15.72 -7.70 1.54
N LEU A 245 15.53 -6.43 1.91
CA LEU A 245 16.65 -5.52 2.10
C LEU A 245 16.46 -4.57 3.28
N ILE A 246 17.59 -4.01 3.71
CA ILE A 246 17.68 -2.90 4.64
C ILE A 246 18.01 -1.67 3.82
N LEU A 247 17.28 -0.58 4.02
CA LEU A 247 17.40 0.66 3.26
C LEU A 247 17.64 1.85 4.19
N PHE A 248 18.59 2.70 3.81
CA PHE A 248 18.86 3.99 4.47
C PHE A 248 19.02 5.07 3.39
N SER A 249 18.26 6.15 3.48
CA SER A 249 18.22 7.23 2.49
C SER A 249 18.32 8.61 3.14
N VAL A 250 19.02 9.52 2.46
CA VAL A 250 19.12 10.94 2.83
C VAL A 250 18.84 11.79 1.60
N TRP A 251 17.82 12.66 1.67
CA TRP A 251 17.49 13.60 0.59
C TRP A 251 18.53 14.71 0.46
N SER A 252 18.80 15.14 -0.78
CA SER A 252 19.51 16.38 -1.07
C SER A 252 18.76 17.59 -0.47
N PRO A 253 19.45 18.66 -0.10
CA PRO A 253 18.78 19.92 0.22
C PRO A 253 18.16 20.61 -1.02
N PHE A 254 18.49 20.15 -2.23
CA PHE A 254 17.90 20.62 -3.49
C PHE A 254 16.67 19.80 -3.85
N THR A 255 15.54 20.46 -4.05
CA THR A 255 14.25 19.80 -4.34
C THR A 255 14.13 19.51 -5.83
N THR A 256 14.26 18.25 -6.22
CA THR A 256 14.04 17.74 -7.57
C THR A 256 13.74 16.24 -7.50
N ASP A 257 13.05 15.69 -8.49
CA ASP A 257 12.84 14.25 -8.67
C ASP A 257 13.93 13.59 -9.54
N ASN A 258 14.77 14.41 -10.18
CA ASN A 258 15.86 13.94 -11.04
C ASN A 258 17.23 14.21 -10.40
N PRO A 259 17.96 13.18 -9.95
CA PRO A 259 19.26 13.36 -9.28
C PRO A 259 20.30 14.04 -10.18
N GLY A 260 20.16 13.97 -11.51
CA GLY A 260 21.04 14.66 -12.46
C GLY A 260 20.88 16.18 -12.49
N GLU A 261 19.86 16.74 -11.85
CA GLU A 261 19.63 18.20 -11.74
C GLU A 261 20.20 18.79 -10.45
N ILE A 262 20.66 17.95 -9.51
CA ILE A 262 21.24 18.43 -8.26
C ILE A 262 22.57 19.16 -8.56
N PRO A 263 22.74 20.42 -8.14
CA PRO A 263 24.03 21.11 -8.25
C PRO A 263 25.15 20.34 -7.51
N ASP A 264 26.36 20.30 -8.05
CA ASP A 264 27.49 19.55 -7.49
C ASP A 264 27.72 19.83 -5.98
N SER A 265 27.54 21.08 -5.54
CA SER A 265 27.71 21.48 -4.15
C SER A 265 26.59 21.02 -3.21
N LEU A 266 25.49 20.49 -3.74
CA LEU A 266 24.29 20.07 -2.99
C LEU A 266 24.05 18.57 -3.05
N HIS A 267 24.92 17.79 -3.70
CA HIS A 267 24.87 16.34 -3.64
C HIS A 267 25.18 15.83 -2.21
N VAL A 268 24.43 14.83 -1.78
CA VAL A 268 24.76 14.07 -0.57
C VAL A 268 25.99 13.22 -0.85
N VAL A 269 27.04 13.35 0.01
CA VAL A 269 28.35 12.72 -0.20
C VAL A 269 28.47 11.48 0.69
N PRO A 270 28.71 10.28 0.13
CA PRO A 270 29.03 9.11 0.93
C PRO A 270 30.45 9.23 1.50
N LEU A 271 30.58 9.13 2.84
CA LEU A 271 31.86 9.17 3.55
C LEU A 271 32.37 7.77 3.85
N ALA A 272 31.45 6.82 4.14
CA ALA A 272 31.75 5.41 4.40
C ALA A 272 30.50 4.56 4.13
N HIS A 273 30.71 3.27 3.89
CA HIS A 273 29.62 2.26 3.83
C HIS A 273 30.15 0.90 4.31
N GLY A 274 29.21 0.06 4.78
CA GLY A 274 29.55 -1.30 5.24
C GLY A 274 29.84 -2.27 4.11
N GLU A 275 30.38 -3.42 4.45
CA GLU A 275 30.59 -4.52 3.51
C GLU A 275 29.25 -5.01 2.91
N GLY A 276 29.20 -5.25 1.60
CA GLY A 276 28.00 -5.72 0.91
C GLY A 276 26.92 -4.66 0.75
N VAL A 277 27.15 -3.41 1.12
CA VAL A 277 26.23 -2.29 0.97
C VAL A 277 26.42 -1.62 -0.38
N THR A 278 25.32 -1.44 -1.12
CA THR A 278 25.29 -0.63 -2.33
C THR A 278 24.89 0.79 -1.96
N VAL A 279 25.62 1.78 -2.51
CA VAL A 279 25.33 3.23 -2.34
C VAL A 279 25.11 3.84 -3.71
N GLN A 280 23.97 4.50 -3.91
CA GLN A 280 23.60 5.09 -5.21
C GLN A 280 22.71 6.33 -5.05
N ASP A 281 22.56 7.09 -6.14
CA ASP A 281 21.56 8.15 -6.20
C ASP A 281 20.16 7.57 -6.36
N PHE A 282 19.15 8.28 -5.85
CA PHE A 282 17.74 7.97 -6.07
C PHE A 282 16.98 9.22 -6.52
N GLY A 283 15.84 9.01 -7.17
CA GLY A 283 14.91 10.04 -7.65
C GLY A 283 13.46 9.56 -7.64
N ASN A 284 12.58 10.33 -8.27
CA ASN A 284 11.12 10.13 -8.39
C ASN A 284 10.29 10.39 -7.12
N GLU A 285 10.91 10.57 -5.97
CA GLU A 285 10.26 10.93 -4.68
C GLU A 285 11.12 11.95 -3.94
N GLY A 286 11.50 13.04 -4.63
CA GLY A 286 12.66 13.82 -4.29
C GLY A 286 13.94 13.09 -4.73
N SER A 287 15.10 13.68 -4.55
CA SER A 287 16.38 13.09 -4.94
C SER A 287 17.39 13.16 -3.83
N GLY A 288 18.31 12.22 -3.79
CA GLY A 288 19.36 12.17 -2.79
C GLY A 288 20.25 10.94 -2.94
N LYS A 289 20.80 10.48 -1.83
CA LYS A 289 21.65 9.30 -1.75
C LYS A 289 20.98 8.23 -0.91
N GLN A 290 20.87 7.01 -1.46
CA GLN A 290 20.42 5.83 -0.71
C GLN A 290 21.55 4.81 -0.58
N SER A 291 21.51 4.05 0.48
CA SER A 291 22.31 2.87 0.68
C SER A 291 21.42 1.70 1.07
N PHE A 292 21.70 0.51 0.54
CA PHE A 292 20.94 -0.68 0.87
C PHE A 292 21.82 -1.92 0.88
N MET A 293 21.36 -2.91 1.65
CA MET A 293 21.98 -4.21 1.80
C MET A 293 20.90 -5.30 1.68
N HIS A 294 21.15 -6.32 0.86
CA HIS A 294 20.30 -7.50 0.87
C HIS A 294 20.51 -8.27 2.17
N TYR A 295 19.45 -8.44 2.91
CA TYR A 295 19.44 -9.19 4.17
C TYR A 295 18.12 -9.98 4.26
N PRO A 296 18.17 -11.32 4.36
CA PRO A 296 16.97 -12.17 4.35
C PRO A 296 16.27 -12.19 5.71
N TRP A 297 15.90 -11.01 6.20
CA TRP A 297 15.18 -10.86 7.46
C TRP A 297 13.83 -11.63 7.39
N LYS A 298 13.31 -12.03 8.54
CA LYS A 298 12.11 -12.86 8.67
C LYS A 298 11.10 -12.22 9.61
N ALA A 299 9.81 -12.42 9.29
CA ALA A 299 8.73 -12.13 10.22
C ALA A 299 8.87 -12.97 11.50
N GLY A 300 8.36 -12.47 12.61
CA GLY A 300 8.51 -13.06 13.95
C GLY A 300 9.79 -12.70 14.68
N GLU A 301 10.86 -12.31 13.98
CA GLU A 301 12.12 -11.89 14.55
C GLU A 301 12.16 -10.39 14.83
N THR A 302 12.99 -9.96 15.78
CA THR A 302 13.15 -8.55 16.13
C THR A 302 14.48 -8.02 15.60
N TYR A 303 14.38 -6.96 14.81
CA TYR A 303 15.53 -6.23 14.24
C TYR A 303 15.61 -4.84 14.84
N ARG A 304 16.75 -4.18 14.65
CA ARG A 304 17.07 -2.90 15.26
C ARG A 304 17.63 -1.94 14.23
N THR A 305 17.31 -0.67 14.39
CA THR A 305 18.02 0.40 13.68
C THR A 305 18.50 1.45 14.66
N MET A 306 19.62 2.06 14.34
CA MET A 306 20.06 3.27 15.00
C MET A 306 20.60 4.25 13.96
N VAL A 307 20.10 5.47 13.98
CA VAL A 307 20.59 6.55 13.14
C VAL A 307 21.23 7.61 14.00
N LYS A 308 22.48 7.99 13.65
CA LYS A 308 23.21 9.10 14.25
C LYS A 308 23.12 10.32 13.33
N VAL A 309 22.80 11.47 13.89
CA VAL A 309 22.73 12.77 13.17
C VAL A 309 23.58 13.78 13.90
N THR A 310 24.65 14.27 13.27
CA THR A 310 25.62 15.18 13.92
C THR A 310 26.00 16.30 12.97
N PRO A 311 25.82 17.57 13.32
CA PRO A 311 26.37 18.69 12.58
C PRO A 311 27.92 18.65 12.57
N ASP A 312 28.53 18.97 11.42
CA ASP A 312 30.00 18.95 11.27
C ASP A 312 30.69 20.25 11.73
N GLY A 313 29.91 21.23 12.16
CA GLY A 313 30.40 22.56 12.55
C GLY A 313 30.86 23.43 11.37
N LYS A 314 30.61 23.01 10.15
CA LYS A 314 30.97 23.73 8.91
C LYS A 314 29.75 24.01 8.01
N GLY A 315 28.55 23.84 8.55
CA GLY A 315 27.28 24.04 7.84
C GLY A 315 26.77 22.80 7.11
N ASN A 316 27.27 21.61 7.44
CA ASN A 316 26.78 20.34 6.93
C ASN A 316 26.38 19.43 8.09
N THR A 317 25.60 18.38 7.79
CA THR A 317 25.22 17.37 8.78
C THR A 317 25.58 15.97 8.28
N ILE A 318 26.12 15.16 9.18
CA ILE A 318 26.48 13.76 8.92
C ILE A 318 25.40 12.86 9.48
N TYR A 319 24.90 11.97 8.63
CA TYR A 319 23.91 10.94 8.95
C TYR A 319 24.58 9.58 8.86
N THR A 320 24.49 8.77 9.91
CA THR A 320 25.06 7.42 9.91
C THR A 320 23.99 6.41 10.30
N GLY A 321 23.73 5.43 9.45
CA GLY A 321 22.73 4.38 9.65
C GLY A 321 23.37 3.06 10.04
N TYR A 322 22.91 2.48 11.16
CA TYR A 322 23.33 1.17 11.66
C TYR A 322 22.13 0.23 11.76
N PHE A 323 22.31 -1.01 11.31
CA PHE A 323 21.35 -2.09 11.41
C PHE A 323 21.82 -3.15 12.38
N GLY A 324 20.96 -3.54 13.34
CA GLY A 324 21.19 -4.64 14.28
C GLY A 324 20.36 -5.86 13.86
N ASP A 325 21.03 -6.98 13.60
CA ASP A 325 20.40 -8.23 13.18
C ASP A 325 19.71 -8.96 14.36
N GLU A 326 19.04 -10.09 14.07
CA GLU A 326 18.36 -10.93 15.06
C GLU A 326 19.28 -11.54 16.10
N LYS A 327 20.59 -11.57 15.82
CA LYS A 327 21.65 -12.06 16.74
C LYS A 327 22.30 -10.94 17.55
N GLY A 328 21.84 -9.68 17.36
CA GLY A 328 22.37 -8.51 18.04
C GLY A 328 23.69 -7.97 17.46
N ARG A 329 24.12 -8.45 16.27
CA ARG A 329 25.29 -7.91 15.59
C ARG A 329 24.92 -6.63 14.84
N TRP A 330 25.81 -5.64 14.91
CA TRP A 330 25.63 -4.38 14.21
C TRP A 330 26.33 -4.37 12.84
N HIS A 331 25.66 -3.78 11.87
CA HIS A 331 26.14 -3.57 10.51
C HIS A 331 26.04 -2.08 10.18
N LEU A 332 27.09 -1.50 9.59
CA LEU A 332 27.01 -0.16 9.02
C LEU A 332 26.27 -0.23 7.70
N LEU A 333 25.24 0.61 7.50
CA LEU A 333 24.73 0.85 6.14
C LEU A 333 25.64 1.88 5.47
N SER A 334 25.55 3.12 5.90
CA SER A 334 26.44 4.16 5.37
C SER A 334 26.55 5.34 6.31
N ARG A 335 27.57 6.15 6.04
CA ARG A 335 27.80 7.47 6.63
C ARG A 335 27.74 8.49 5.50
N LEU A 336 26.72 9.35 5.53
CA LEU A 336 26.37 10.29 4.45
C LEU A 336 26.48 11.72 4.98
N LEU A 337 27.17 12.60 4.24
CA LEU A 337 27.22 14.02 4.53
C LEU A 337 26.19 14.74 3.66
N ARG A 338 25.26 15.43 4.30
CA ARG A 338 24.29 16.31 3.65
C ARG A 338 24.79 17.77 3.75
N PRO A 339 25.08 18.41 2.63
CA PRO A 339 25.55 19.79 2.62
C PRO A 339 24.44 20.78 2.96
N ALA A 340 24.80 22.03 3.21
CA ALA A 340 23.88 23.14 3.48
C ALA A 340 22.82 22.79 4.56
N THR A 341 23.24 22.03 5.59
CA THR A 341 22.38 21.53 6.66
C THR A 341 23.15 21.58 7.96
N ASP A 342 22.59 22.24 8.98
CA ASP A 342 23.19 22.32 10.31
C ASP A 342 22.12 21.95 11.34
N THR A 343 22.05 20.66 11.70
CA THR A 343 21.00 20.16 12.57
C THR A 343 21.41 18.92 13.37
N TYR A 344 20.78 18.75 14.52
CA TYR A 344 20.63 17.48 15.21
C TYR A 344 19.38 16.76 14.73
N TYR A 345 19.10 15.57 15.26
CA TYR A 345 17.96 14.73 14.90
C TYR A 345 16.63 15.48 15.08
N LYS A 346 15.82 15.54 14.03
CA LYS A 346 14.48 16.13 14.02
C LYS A 346 13.50 15.25 13.25
N GLY A 347 12.20 15.43 13.48
CA GLY A 347 11.15 14.75 12.71
C GLY A 347 11.13 13.24 12.96
N MET A 348 11.34 12.80 14.20
CA MET A 348 11.33 11.38 14.57
C MET A 348 10.01 10.73 14.22
N HIS A 349 10.04 9.68 13.41
CA HIS A 349 8.84 8.93 13.04
C HIS A 349 9.16 7.51 12.57
N SER A 350 8.14 6.66 12.54
CA SER A 350 8.13 5.39 11.82
C SER A 350 6.95 5.35 10.87
N PHE A 351 7.04 4.56 9.80
CA PHE A 351 5.89 4.35 8.92
C PHE A 351 5.78 2.90 8.43
N LEU A 352 4.57 2.57 7.96
CA LEU A 352 4.25 1.35 7.27
C LEU A 352 3.62 1.70 5.91
N GLU A 353 4.25 1.23 4.83
CA GLU A 353 3.86 1.56 3.47
C GLU A 353 3.79 0.34 2.58
N CYS A 354 2.72 0.25 1.79
CA CYS A 354 2.64 -0.62 0.62
C CYS A 354 3.12 0.13 -0.62
N PHE A 355 4.16 -0.35 -1.30
CA PHE A 355 4.61 0.25 -2.55
C PHE A 355 4.30 -0.59 -3.81
N ARG A 356 3.55 -1.71 -3.64
CA ARG A 356 3.06 -2.55 -4.76
C ARG A 356 1.54 -2.66 -4.71
N PRO A 357 0.80 -1.94 -5.57
CA PRO A 357 -0.66 -1.94 -5.59
C PRO A 357 -1.28 -3.34 -5.68
N GLU A 358 -0.62 -4.29 -6.35
CA GLU A 358 -1.08 -5.66 -6.53
C GLU A 358 -1.26 -6.40 -5.21
N THR A 359 -0.45 -6.05 -4.21
CA THR A 359 -0.46 -6.70 -2.89
C THR A 359 -1.31 -5.95 -1.86
N SER A 360 -1.89 -4.80 -2.22
CA SER A 360 -2.76 -4.00 -1.36
C SER A 360 -4.00 -4.74 -0.79
N PRO A 361 -4.55 -5.80 -1.43
CA PRO A 361 -5.58 -6.61 -0.79
C PRO A 361 -5.14 -7.43 0.43
N GLN A 362 -3.84 -7.46 0.74
CA GLN A 362 -3.30 -8.17 1.90
C GLN A 362 -3.00 -7.18 3.02
N THR A 363 -3.46 -7.50 4.23
CA THR A 363 -3.19 -6.71 5.43
C THR A 363 -1.71 -6.78 5.81
N ARG A 364 -1.18 -5.69 6.32
CA ARG A 364 0.16 -5.57 6.90
C ARG A 364 0.05 -4.93 8.27
N SER A 365 0.83 -5.42 9.20
CA SER A 365 1.05 -4.72 10.46
C SER A 365 2.51 -4.78 10.89
N VAL A 366 2.86 -3.93 11.83
CA VAL A 366 4.21 -3.83 12.38
C VAL A 366 4.15 -3.31 13.80
N MET A 367 5.05 -3.81 14.64
CA MET A 367 5.26 -3.35 16.00
C MET A 367 6.62 -2.70 16.13
N PHE A 368 6.62 -1.45 16.59
CA PHE A 368 7.84 -0.71 16.94
C PHE A 368 7.97 -0.63 18.45
N ARG A 369 9.10 -1.06 18.98
CA ARG A 369 9.34 -1.16 20.42
C ARG A 369 10.62 -0.46 20.82
N ASN A 370 10.75 -0.23 22.12
CA ASN A 370 12.01 0.14 22.76
C ASN A 370 12.69 1.35 22.12
N GLN A 371 11.90 2.42 21.83
CA GLN A 371 12.43 3.64 21.24
C GLN A 371 13.21 4.41 22.29
N TRP A 372 14.47 4.74 21.96
CA TRP A 372 15.38 5.54 22.79
C TRP A 372 16.12 6.58 21.96
N VAL A 373 16.38 7.71 22.60
CA VAL A 373 17.27 8.73 22.04
C VAL A 373 18.46 8.92 22.95
N ARG A 374 19.60 9.32 22.34
CA ARG A 374 20.75 9.79 23.07
C ARG A 374 21.06 11.22 22.64
N THR A 375 21.18 12.13 23.63
CA THR A 375 21.52 13.53 23.39
C THR A 375 23.00 13.71 23.11
N ARG A 376 23.36 14.87 22.58
CA ARG A 376 24.75 15.32 22.43
C ARG A 376 25.58 15.17 23.74
N ASP A 377 24.95 15.48 24.87
CA ASP A 377 25.61 15.45 26.18
C ASP A 377 25.70 14.04 26.79
N GLY A 378 25.24 13.02 26.03
CA GLY A 378 25.36 11.61 26.38
C GLY A 378 24.20 11.04 27.20
N GLU A 379 23.13 11.81 27.43
CA GLU A 379 21.96 11.33 28.16
C GLU A 379 21.07 10.44 27.28
N TRP A 380 20.67 9.28 27.79
CA TRP A 380 19.68 8.41 27.20
C TRP A 380 18.28 8.71 27.73
N LYS A 381 17.31 8.88 26.84
CA LYS A 381 15.90 9.13 27.18
C LYS A 381 14.98 8.23 26.37
N GLU A 382 14.02 7.63 27.07
CA GLU A 382 13.01 6.77 26.43
C GLU A 382 11.96 7.60 25.72
N VAL A 383 11.55 7.17 24.54
CA VAL A 383 10.46 7.79 23.75
C VAL A 383 9.18 7.02 24.03
N THR A 384 8.20 7.68 24.63
CA THR A 384 6.96 7.05 25.09
C THR A 384 5.69 7.61 24.47
N GLU A 385 5.81 8.70 23.69
CA GLU A 385 4.67 9.38 23.09
C GLU A 385 4.76 9.37 21.58
N GLY A 386 3.64 9.05 20.93
CA GLY A 386 3.49 9.05 19.48
C GLY A 386 2.14 9.60 19.04
N THR A 387 2.10 10.14 17.83
CA THR A 387 0.89 10.64 17.17
C THR A 387 0.71 9.89 15.86
N PHE A 388 -0.43 9.26 15.67
CA PHE A 388 -0.80 8.60 14.43
C PHE A 388 -1.07 9.61 13.32
N THR A 389 -0.50 9.40 12.15
CA THR A 389 -0.76 10.17 10.94
C THR A 389 -0.84 9.24 9.73
N CYS A 390 -1.27 9.75 8.59
CA CYS A 390 -1.29 9.03 7.32
C CYS A 390 -1.01 9.99 6.16
N ASP A 391 -0.77 9.43 4.98
CA ASP A 391 -0.56 10.17 3.74
C ASP A 391 -1.87 10.74 3.15
N GLY A 392 -1.76 11.37 1.97
CA GLY A 392 -2.90 11.92 1.22
C GLY A 392 -3.96 10.88 0.86
N THR A 393 -3.56 9.62 0.66
CA THR A 393 -4.50 8.51 0.41
C THR A 393 -5.41 8.28 1.60
N GLY A 394 -4.85 8.18 2.80
CA GLY A 394 -5.63 8.05 4.04
C GLY A 394 -6.48 9.28 4.34
N LEU A 395 -5.93 10.50 4.16
CA LEU A 395 -6.64 11.76 4.38
C LEU A 395 -7.82 11.97 3.41
N SER A 396 -7.76 11.41 2.21
CA SER A 396 -8.85 11.51 1.23
C SER A 396 -10.13 10.78 1.64
N GLY A 397 -10.04 9.83 2.59
CA GLY A 397 -11.15 8.97 3.00
C GLY A 397 -11.60 7.94 1.95
N VAL A 398 -10.91 7.85 0.79
CA VAL A 398 -11.21 6.87 -0.26
C VAL A 398 -10.91 5.45 0.22
N ARG A 399 -9.82 5.31 0.97
CA ARG A 399 -9.41 4.07 1.67
C ARG A 399 -9.42 4.35 3.17
N THR A 400 -10.07 3.49 3.92
CA THR A 400 -10.25 3.65 5.38
C THR A 400 -9.62 2.50 6.18
N ASP A 401 -8.90 1.60 5.53
CA ASP A 401 -8.17 0.49 6.11
C ASP A 401 -6.78 0.95 6.58
N LEU A 402 -6.78 1.75 7.65
CA LEU A 402 -5.60 2.37 8.26
C LEU A 402 -5.75 2.43 9.78
N GLU A 403 -4.74 1.95 10.49
CA GLU A 403 -4.79 1.85 11.95
C GLU A 403 -3.42 2.13 12.58
N GLY A 404 -3.44 2.80 13.71
CA GLY A 404 -2.32 2.95 14.62
C GLY A 404 -2.79 2.82 16.06
N GLY A 405 -1.92 2.32 16.93
CA GLY A 405 -2.30 2.05 18.30
C GLY A 405 -1.13 1.63 19.18
N LEU A 406 -1.48 1.05 20.32
CA LEU A 406 -0.56 0.39 21.22
C LEU A 406 -0.95 -1.08 21.37
N ILE A 407 0.04 -1.96 21.30
CA ILE A 407 -0.07 -3.37 21.70
C ILE A 407 1.03 -3.60 22.75
N ASP A 408 0.62 -3.83 23.99
CA ASP A 408 1.51 -3.90 25.14
C ASP A 408 2.39 -2.62 25.25
N ASP A 409 3.70 -2.75 25.07
CA ASP A 409 4.69 -1.69 25.08
C ASP A 409 5.10 -1.20 23.66
N ALA A 410 4.44 -1.71 22.61
CA ALA A 410 4.74 -1.37 21.24
C ALA A 410 3.79 -0.32 20.69
N PHE A 411 4.31 0.61 19.87
CA PHE A 411 3.53 1.33 18.90
C PHE A 411 3.24 0.41 17.72
N MET A 412 1.98 0.26 17.35
CA MET A 412 1.51 -0.57 16.25
C MET A 412 1.03 0.29 15.09
N LEU A 413 1.37 -0.13 13.87
CA LEU A 413 0.78 0.39 12.63
C LEU A 413 0.23 -0.77 11.81
N ARG A 414 -0.93 -0.54 11.16
CA ARG A 414 -1.58 -1.52 10.28
C ARG A 414 -2.25 -0.81 9.10
N ASN A 415 -2.09 -1.34 7.90
CA ASN A 415 -2.74 -0.80 6.70
C ASN A 415 -3.08 -1.87 5.67
N CYS A 416 -3.85 -1.48 4.65
CA CYS A 416 -4.25 -2.31 3.53
C CYS A 416 -5.11 -3.53 3.94
N GLY A 417 -5.52 -4.37 2.95
CA GLY A 417 -6.33 -5.57 3.23
C GLY A 417 -7.82 -5.32 3.38
N PHE A 418 -8.28 -4.08 3.25
CA PHE A 418 -9.71 -3.73 3.32
C PHE A 418 -10.38 -4.13 4.63
N PHE A 419 -9.69 -3.98 5.77
CA PHE A 419 -10.30 -4.14 7.08
C PHE A 419 -11.16 -2.91 7.45
N ASN A 420 -12.00 -3.03 8.48
CA ASN A 420 -13.03 -2.03 8.79
C ASN A 420 -12.63 -1.04 9.86
N GLU A 421 -11.68 -1.40 10.71
CA GLU A 421 -11.12 -0.53 11.75
C GLU A 421 -10.40 0.66 11.12
N SER A 422 -10.44 1.80 11.78
CA SER A 422 -9.74 3.00 11.33
C SER A 422 -9.40 3.86 12.54
N THR A 423 -8.14 4.29 12.61
CA THR A 423 -7.70 5.22 13.64
C THR A 423 -7.82 6.66 13.13
N PRO A 424 -8.50 7.56 13.86
CA PRO A 424 -8.59 8.96 13.46
C PRO A 424 -7.23 9.64 13.32
N TYR A 425 -7.07 10.45 12.28
CA TYR A 425 -5.87 11.24 12.05
C TYR A 425 -5.53 12.12 13.27
N ARG A 426 -4.24 12.13 13.67
CA ARG A 426 -3.71 12.80 14.87
C ARG A 426 -4.14 12.20 16.22
N SER A 427 -4.58 10.95 16.25
CA SER A 427 -4.74 10.22 17.51
C SER A 427 -3.40 10.11 18.24
N LYS A 428 -3.40 10.43 19.54
CA LYS A 428 -2.22 10.39 20.39
C LYS A 428 -2.16 9.11 21.20
N PHE A 429 -0.97 8.55 21.31
CA PHE A 429 -0.71 7.34 22.07
C PHE A 429 0.46 7.58 23.04
N VAL A 430 0.28 7.14 24.28
CA VAL A 430 1.29 7.23 25.34
C VAL A 430 1.45 5.85 25.95
N ARG A 431 2.62 5.24 25.79
CA ARG A 431 2.96 3.96 26.42
C ARG A 431 3.66 4.18 27.75
N LYS A 432 3.61 3.19 28.61
CA LYS A 432 4.36 3.22 29.85
C LYS A 432 5.87 3.09 29.56
N PRO A 433 6.74 3.84 30.27
CA PRO A 433 8.17 3.62 30.20
C PRO A 433 8.51 2.17 30.59
N THR A 434 9.40 1.54 29.85
CA THR A 434 9.90 0.20 30.15
C THR A 434 11.18 0.25 30.99
N GLY A 435 11.97 1.32 30.83
CA GLY A 435 13.29 1.45 31.43
C GLY A 435 14.35 0.55 30.77
N ASN A 436 13.98 -0.17 29.69
CA ASN A 436 14.87 -1.11 29.01
C ASN A 436 15.83 -0.38 28.06
N ARG A 437 16.72 0.45 28.62
CA ARG A 437 17.73 1.14 27.83
C ARG A 437 18.57 0.13 27.04
N PRO A 438 18.76 0.33 25.71
CA PRO A 438 19.59 -0.55 24.92
C PRO A 438 21.07 -0.48 25.41
N ASP A 439 21.68 -1.66 25.55
CA ASP A 439 23.12 -1.78 25.83
C ASP A 439 23.87 -1.74 24.49
N ILE A 440 24.40 -0.56 24.16
CA ILE A 440 25.06 -0.30 22.87
C ILE A 440 26.49 0.14 23.13
N ASP A 441 27.41 -0.62 22.56
CA ASP A 441 28.82 -0.24 22.48
C ASP A 441 29.01 0.78 21.33
N LEU A 442 29.08 2.06 21.71
CA LEU A 442 29.24 3.15 20.73
C LEU A 442 30.65 3.17 20.11
N GLU A 443 31.67 2.66 20.79
CA GLU A 443 33.04 2.55 20.27
C GLU A 443 33.07 1.48 19.16
N LEU A 444 32.40 0.35 19.37
CA LEU A 444 32.21 -0.67 18.34
C LEU A 444 31.51 -0.09 17.11
N LEU A 445 30.44 0.69 17.28
CA LEU A 445 29.73 1.29 16.14
C LEU A 445 30.59 2.27 15.34
N GLU A 446 31.35 3.12 16.02
CA GLU A 446 32.30 4.04 15.34
C GLU A 446 33.45 3.25 14.67
N SER A 447 33.87 2.10 15.20
CA SER A 447 34.88 1.26 14.53
C SER A 447 34.40 0.69 13.20
N LEU A 448 33.09 0.42 13.05
CA LEU A 448 32.50 -0.04 11.77
C LEU A 448 32.60 1.01 10.65
N VAL A 449 32.74 2.28 11.01
CA VAL A 449 32.89 3.39 10.05
C VAL A 449 34.33 3.52 9.54
N ASN A 450 35.30 3.07 10.32
CA ASN A 450 36.73 3.26 10.05
C ASN A 450 37.40 2.03 9.41
N ASN A 451 36.64 0.94 9.24
CA ASN A 451 37.08 -0.27 8.57
C ASN A 451 36.53 -0.34 7.13
#